data_c1cf0c377ea74654b6677f1628a2014f
#
_entry.id   c1cf0c377ea74654b6677f1628a2014f
#
_cell.length_a   1.000
_cell.length_b   1.000
_cell.length_c   1.000
_cell.angle_alpha   90.00
_cell.angle_beta   90.00
_cell.angle_gamma   90.00
#
_symmetry.space_group_name_H-M   'P 1'
#
loop_
_entity.id
_entity.type
_entity.pdbx_description
1 polymer ?
#
loop_
_entity_poly.entity_id
_entity_poly.type
_entity_poly.pdbx_seq_one_letter_code
_entity_poly.pdbx_strand_id
1 'polypeptide(L)'
;MSTRSRIAIKQKDNTYKSIYCHCDGYPEYNGVILYYHYSDPMKIKLLMSLGDISFLGENVLPDTTKTHTFNDRQDDVTVAYHRDRGEDLHFNVFNDKDDLIDYFKNSDQNYLYLYENDKWYIAENNKEINLVPLEDYLLEKNYIDAPAKPYTYEDELAVELMNYARDFDPYEYKDIYSNDEDAFNDMKHNLLTSKDTSNMIDWLSNDINIMATEKDLSDKNMADLFKQAFNLINKLNQHLKVLEKEETKEVDL
;
A
#
# COMPACT_ATOMS: atom_id res chain seq x y z
N MET A 1 -2.75 22.29 -22.05
CA MET A 1 -2.67 23.16 -20.85
C MET A 1 -2.18 22.30 -19.71
N SER A 2 -1.23 22.77 -18.91
CA SER A 2 -0.73 22.02 -17.76
C SER A 2 -1.74 22.13 -16.61
N THR A 3 -2.13 21.00 -16.01
CA THR A 3 -2.95 20.98 -14.79
C THR A 3 -2.07 21.30 -13.60
N ARG A 4 -2.41 22.34 -12.86
CA ARG A 4 -1.62 22.87 -11.75
C ARG A 4 -2.20 22.43 -10.42
N SER A 5 -1.34 22.19 -9.44
CA SER A 5 -1.79 21.86 -8.09
C SER A 5 -0.97 22.56 -7.01
N ARG A 6 -1.46 22.50 -5.80
CA ARG A 6 -0.79 22.92 -4.58
C ARG A 6 -0.68 21.75 -3.64
N ILE A 7 0.51 21.54 -3.10
CA ILE A 7 0.77 20.50 -2.09
C ILE A 7 1.06 21.22 -0.78
N ALA A 8 0.31 20.92 0.27
CA ALA A 8 0.39 21.59 1.56
C ALA A 8 0.53 20.60 2.71
N ILE A 9 1.18 21.02 3.77
CA ILE A 9 1.28 20.26 5.02
C ILE A 9 0.94 21.14 6.22
N LYS A 10 0.25 20.56 7.21
CA LYS A 10 0.12 21.17 8.52
C LYS A 10 1.42 21.04 9.29
N GLN A 11 1.93 22.14 9.85
CA GLN A 11 3.13 22.17 10.67
C GLN A 11 2.78 22.00 12.16
N LYS A 12 3.79 21.73 12.99
CA LYS A 12 3.60 21.52 14.45
C LYS A 12 3.06 22.74 15.18
N ASP A 13 3.33 23.95 14.67
CA ASP A 13 2.85 25.23 15.21
C ASP A 13 1.45 25.62 14.70
N ASN A 14 0.75 24.68 14.03
CA ASN A 14 -0.55 24.84 13.38
C ASN A 14 -0.55 25.77 12.15
N THR A 15 0.59 26.23 11.68
CA THR A 15 0.70 26.88 10.37
C THR A 15 0.65 25.85 9.23
N TYR A 16 0.42 26.31 8.00
CA TYR A 16 0.38 25.46 6.81
C TYR A 16 1.46 25.91 5.83
N LYS A 17 2.43 25.02 5.54
CA LYS A 17 3.42 25.24 4.50
C LYS A 17 2.93 24.62 3.21
N SER A 18 3.07 25.33 2.09
CA SER A 18 2.69 24.80 0.78
C SER A 18 3.68 25.13 -0.31
N ILE A 19 3.72 24.27 -1.32
CA ILE A 19 4.50 24.40 -2.55
C ILE A 19 3.57 24.31 -3.76
N TYR A 20 3.94 24.95 -4.83
CA TYR A 20 3.27 24.90 -6.13
C TYR A 20 3.80 23.72 -6.96
N CYS A 21 2.92 23.04 -7.70
CA CYS A 21 3.28 22.04 -8.70
C CYS A 21 2.70 22.44 -10.06
N HIS A 22 3.58 22.59 -11.07
CA HIS A 22 3.18 23.14 -12.37
C HIS A 22 2.52 22.11 -13.30
N CYS A 23 3.07 20.90 -13.36
CA CYS A 23 2.65 19.86 -14.29
C CYS A 23 1.92 18.73 -13.58
N ASP A 24 0.99 18.11 -14.31
CA ASP A 24 0.35 16.85 -13.97
C ASP A 24 -0.32 16.84 -12.59
N GLY A 25 -0.82 18.02 -12.17
CA GLY A 25 -1.43 18.22 -10.87
C GLY A 25 -2.79 17.54 -10.65
N TYR A 26 -3.29 16.77 -11.64
CA TYR A 26 -4.56 16.06 -11.55
C TYR A 26 -4.49 14.82 -10.64
N PRO A 27 -5.62 14.38 -10.08
CA PRO A 27 -5.64 13.32 -9.07
C PRO A 27 -5.13 11.96 -9.57
N GLU A 28 -5.38 11.63 -10.84
CA GLU A 28 -4.93 10.40 -11.48
C GLU A 28 -3.38 10.30 -11.54
N TYR A 29 -2.67 11.41 -11.44
CA TYR A 29 -1.22 11.45 -11.38
C TYR A 29 -0.70 11.89 -10.01
N ASN A 30 -0.76 13.20 -9.67
CA ASN A 30 -0.23 13.69 -8.38
C ASN A 30 -0.92 13.06 -7.18
N GLY A 31 -2.25 12.83 -7.25
CA GLY A 31 -2.99 12.18 -6.18
C GLY A 31 -2.51 10.75 -5.94
N VAL A 32 -2.38 9.97 -7.01
CA VAL A 32 -1.91 8.58 -6.95
C VAL A 32 -0.47 8.51 -6.42
N ILE A 33 0.43 9.38 -6.91
CA ILE A 33 1.82 9.44 -6.42
C ILE A 33 1.87 9.79 -4.92
N LEU A 34 1.12 10.80 -4.49
CA LEU A 34 1.08 11.18 -3.06
C LEU A 34 0.55 10.04 -2.20
N TYR A 35 -0.49 9.35 -2.65
CA TYR A 35 -1.08 8.24 -1.94
C TYR A 35 -0.11 7.07 -1.76
N TYR A 36 0.53 6.60 -2.83
CA TYR A 36 1.39 5.42 -2.76
C TYR A 36 2.81 5.70 -2.25
N HIS A 37 3.37 6.88 -2.51
CA HIS A 37 4.79 7.13 -2.31
C HIS A 37 5.11 8.15 -1.22
N TYR A 38 4.12 8.87 -0.69
CA TYR A 38 4.32 9.92 0.31
C TYR A 38 3.48 9.69 1.58
N SER A 39 3.65 8.52 2.21
CA SER A 39 3.08 8.20 3.53
C SER A 39 4.05 8.48 4.68
N ASP A 40 5.37 8.46 4.42
CA ASP A 40 6.40 8.77 5.41
C ASP A 40 6.51 10.28 5.64
N PRO A 41 6.28 10.78 6.88
CA PRO A 41 6.38 12.20 7.21
C PRO A 41 7.77 12.82 6.93
N MET A 42 8.86 12.02 6.98
CA MET A 42 10.19 12.52 6.65
C MET A 42 10.35 12.74 5.15
N LYS A 43 9.84 11.82 4.33
CA LYS A 43 9.82 11.97 2.87
C LYS A 43 8.96 13.16 2.44
N ILE A 44 7.80 13.36 3.09
CA ILE A 44 6.94 14.52 2.84
C ILE A 44 7.68 15.83 3.19
N LYS A 45 8.34 15.90 4.34
CA LYS A 45 9.14 17.08 4.72
C LYS A 45 10.28 17.35 3.74
N LEU A 46 10.91 16.29 3.23
CA LEU A 46 11.96 16.42 2.22
C LEU A 46 11.39 16.97 0.91
N LEU A 47 10.22 16.51 0.45
CA LEU A 47 9.51 17.09 -0.67
C LEU A 47 9.26 18.59 -0.46
N MET A 48 8.69 18.94 0.69
CA MET A 48 8.36 20.33 1.04
C MET A 48 9.61 21.24 1.17
N SER A 49 10.80 20.67 1.38
CA SER A 49 12.04 21.43 1.44
C SER A 49 12.56 21.84 0.06
N LEU A 50 12.09 21.22 -1.02
CA LEU A 50 12.45 21.57 -2.39
C LEU A 50 11.87 22.91 -2.83
N GLY A 51 10.82 23.41 -2.15
CA GLY A 51 10.04 24.56 -2.64
C GLY A 51 9.17 24.20 -3.83
N ASP A 52 8.80 25.21 -4.63
CA ASP A 52 7.95 25.01 -5.80
C ASP A 52 8.57 24.02 -6.79
N ILE A 53 7.74 23.16 -7.35
CA ILE A 53 8.16 22.08 -8.24
C ILE A 53 7.50 22.21 -9.61
N SER A 54 8.21 21.77 -10.64
CA SER A 54 7.66 21.65 -11.98
C SER A 54 6.85 20.37 -12.14
N PHE A 55 7.31 19.29 -11.51
CA PHE A 55 6.78 17.94 -11.67
C PHE A 55 6.98 17.14 -10.38
N LEU A 56 5.97 16.40 -9.96
CA LEU A 56 6.04 15.49 -8.82
C LEU A 56 6.41 14.10 -9.31
N GLY A 57 7.48 13.52 -8.76
CA GLY A 57 7.89 12.13 -8.99
C GLY A 57 7.70 11.28 -7.74
N GLU A 58 7.81 9.99 -7.90
CA GLU A 58 7.78 9.03 -6.79
C GLU A 58 8.94 9.25 -5.81
N ASN A 59 10.10 9.66 -6.34
CA ASN A 59 11.31 9.93 -5.60
C ASN A 59 11.56 11.43 -5.46
N VAL A 60 11.95 11.86 -4.24
CA VAL A 60 12.33 13.26 -3.99
C VAL A 60 13.73 13.55 -4.48
N LEU A 61 14.67 12.64 -4.22
CA LEU A 61 16.09 12.79 -4.55
C LEU A 61 16.46 11.99 -5.79
N PRO A 62 17.28 12.55 -6.69
CA PRO A 62 17.83 11.82 -7.82
C PRO A 62 18.87 10.79 -7.38
N ASP A 63 19.07 9.78 -8.20
CA ASP A 63 20.24 8.91 -8.16
C ASP A 63 21.48 9.72 -8.52
N THR A 64 22.41 9.84 -7.58
CA THR A 64 23.63 10.65 -7.72
C THR A 64 24.62 10.10 -8.76
N THR A 65 24.43 8.86 -9.22
CA THR A 65 25.25 8.25 -10.27
C THR A 65 24.82 8.62 -11.68
N LYS A 66 23.64 9.26 -11.82
CA LYS A 66 23.04 9.66 -13.10
C LYS A 66 22.84 11.17 -13.15
N THR A 67 22.84 11.70 -14.36
CA THR A 67 22.49 13.11 -14.59
C THR A 67 21.03 13.36 -14.21
N HIS A 68 20.78 14.47 -13.50
CA HIS A 68 19.44 14.99 -13.25
C HIS A 68 19.49 16.51 -13.30
N THR A 69 18.73 17.08 -14.21
CA THR A 69 18.58 18.54 -14.37
C THR A 69 17.14 18.85 -14.75
N PHE A 70 16.78 20.12 -14.80
CA PHE A 70 15.44 20.54 -15.20
C PHE A 70 15.05 20.07 -16.61
N ASN A 71 15.99 20.03 -17.54
CA ASN A 71 15.74 19.66 -18.94
C ASN A 71 16.08 18.19 -19.26
N ASP A 72 16.88 17.54 -18.42
CA ASP A 72 17.30 16.14 -18.56
C ASP A 72 17.08 15.45 -17.22
N ARG A 73 15.79 15.13 -16.99
CA ARG A 73 15.34 14.57 -15.71
C ARG A 73 15.46 13.05 -15.70
N GLN A 74 15.77 12.51 -14.53
CA GLN A 74 15.55 11.08 -14.27
C GLN A 74 14.05 10.81 -14.21
N ASP A 75 13.62 9.68 -14.74
CA ASP A 75 12.25 9.20 -14.57
C ASP A 75 11.94 9.04 -13.07
N ASP A 76 10.69 9.21 -12.69
CA ASP A 76 10.16 9.05 -11.33
C ASP A 76 10.79 9.99 -10.26
N VAL A 77 11.61 10.97 -10.65
CA VAL A 77 12.21 11.93 -9.74
C VAL A 77 11.50 13.28 -9.84
N THR A 78 11.13 13.83 -8.68
CA THR A 78 10.57 15.19 -8.56
C THR A 78 11.52 16.23 -9.17
N VAL A 79 10.99 17.14 -9.99
CA VAL A 79 11.73 18.23 -10.61
C VAL A 79 11.39 19.54 -9.91
N ALA A 80 12.37 20.13 -9.24
CA ALA A 80 12.21 21.35 -8.45
C ALA A 80 12.85 22.58 -9.16
N TYR A 81 12.16 23.71 -9.09
CA TYR A 81 12.68 24.96 -9.69
C TYR A 81 13.98 25.42 -9.02
N HIS A 82 14.05 25.35 -7.68
CA HIS A 82 15.26 25.74 -6.96
C HIS A 82 16.44 24.80 -7.24
N ARG A 83 16.27 23.51 -7.00
CA ARG A 83 17.37 22.53 -7.11
C ARG A 83 17.86 22.32 -8.55
N ASP A 84 16.91 22.20 -9.52
CA ASP A 84 17.21 21.67 -10.84
C ASP A 84 17.32 22.74 -11.91
N ARG A 85 16.85 23.98 -11.60
CA ARG A 85 16.88 25.13 -12.51
C ARG A 85 17.64 26.33 -11.95
N GLY A 86 18.01 26.32 -10.65
CA GLY A 86 18.76 27.39 -9.99
C GLY A 86 17.94 28.63 -9.67
N GLU A 87 16.60 28.49 -9.56
CA GLU A 87 15.71 29.57 -9.13
C GLU A 87 15.77 29.78 -7.62
N ASP A 88 15.28 30.93 -7.14
CA ASP A 88 15.15 31.17 -5.71
C ASP A 88 14.18 30.15 -5.08
N LEU A 89 14.49 29.75 -3.85
CA LEU A 89 13.62 28.84 -3.10
C LEU A 89 12.31 29.55 -2.75
N HIS A 90 11.21 29.04 -3.29
CA HIS A 90 9.89 29.61 -3.07
C HIS A 90 8.92 28.58 -2.46
N PHE A 91 8.15 29.03 -1.47
CA PHE A 91 7.02 28.32 -0.85
C PHE A 91 6.12 29.33 -0.15
N ASN A 92 4.89 28.96 0.17
CA ASN A 92 4.00 29.80 0.97
C ASN A 92 3.80 29.22 2.36
N VAL A 93 3.60 30.10 3.35
CA VAL A 93 3.19 29.73 4.72
C VAL A 93 1.93 30.50 5.07
N PHE A 94 0.94 29.81 5.60
CA PHE A 94 -0.36 30.35 5.99
C PHE A 94 -0.53 30.17 7.50
N ASN A 95 -1.18 31.14 8.15
CA ASN A 95 -1.36 31.12 9.61
C ASN A 95 -2.33 29.99 10.04
N ASP A 96 -3.32 29.71 9.21
CA ASP A 96 -4.31 28.67 9.46
C ASP A 96 -4.82 28.04 8.14
N LYS A 97 -5.78 27.12 8.27
CA LYS A 97 -6.35 26.39 7.14
C LYS A 97 -7.23 27.30 6.26
N ASP A 98 -7.92 28.25 6.85
CA ASP A 98 -8.82 29.14 6.13
C ASP A 98 -8.01 30.06 5.20
N ASP A 99 -6.88 30.60 5.68
CA ASP A 99 -5.93 31.37 4.86
C ASP A 99 -5.42 30.56 3.66
N LEU A 100 -5.08 29.28 3.87
CA LEU A 100 -4.66 28.36 2.79
C LEU A 100 -5.76 28.14 1.76
N ILE A 101 -6.99 27.88 2.22
CA ILE A 101 -8.16 27.64 1.37
C ILE A 101 -8.51 28.90 0.58
N ASP A 102 -8.53 30.06 1.22
CA ASP A 102 -8.82 31.34 0.56
C ASP A 102 -7.77 31.66 -0.51
N TYR A 103 -6.48 31.43 -0.23
CA TYR A 103 -5.43 31.57 -1.22
C TYR A 103 -5.64 30.61 -2.40
N PHE A 104 -5.91 29.32 -2.13
CA PHE A 104 -6.14 28.32 -3.16
C PHE A 104 -7.35 28.67 -4.04
N LYS A 105 -8.46 29.08 -3.45
CA LYS A 105 -9.67 29.49 -4.15
C LYS A 105 -9.46 30.62 -5.15
N ASN A 106 -8.56 31.56 -4.82
CA ASN A 106 -8.25 32.71 -5.66
C ASN A 106 -7.04 32.48 -6.59
N SER A 107 -6.51 31.27 -6.62
CA SER A 107 -5.36 30.90 -7.45
C SER A 107 -5.78 30.26 -8.78
N ASP A 108 -4.81 30.01 -9.65
CA ASP A 108 -4.99 29.30 -10.91
C ASP A 108 -4.70 27.78 -10.80
N GLN A 109 -4.55 27.27 -9.57
CA GLN A 109 -4.36 25.84 -9.34
C GLN A 109 -5.71 25.13 -9.37
N ASN A 110 -5.74 23.91 -9.95
CA ASN A 110 -6.94 23.12 -10.10
C ASN A 110 -7.21 22.23 -8.86
N TYR A 111 -6.15 21.80 -8.18
CA TYR A 111 -6.21 20.86 -7.05
C TYR A 111 -5.33 21.31 -5.90
N LEU A 112 -5.83 21.10 -4.68
CA LEU A 112 -5.10 21.23 -3.42
C LEU A 112 -4.96 19.84 -2.80
N TYR A 113 -3.74 19.43 -2.51
CA TYR A 113 -3.42 18.24 -1.71
C TYR A 113 -2.91 18.70 -0.35
N LEU A 114 -3.57 18.28 0.73
CA LEU A 114 -3.24 18.67 2.10
C LEU A 114 -2.91 17.43 2.94
N TYR A 115 -1.70 17.40 3.51
CA TYR A 115 -1.32 16.40 4.51
C TYR A 115 -1.55 16.95 5.93
N GLU A 116 -2.46 16.33 6.66
CA GLU A 116 -2.82 16.69 8.02
C GLU A 116 -3.28 15.43 8.79
N ASN A 117 -2.87 15.29 10.06
CA ASN A 117 -3.23 14.15 10.92
C ASN A 117 -2.91 12.78 10.28
N ASP A 118 -1.71 12.67 9.72
CA ASP A 118 -1.19 11.46 9.05
C ASP A 118 -2.03 10.97 7.86
N LYS A 119 -2.79 11.87 7.23
CA LYS A 119 -3.62 11.57 6.06
C LYS A 119 -3.50 12.66 5.00
N TRP A 120 -3.63 12.23 3.75
CA TRP A 120 -3.81 13.13 2.63
C TRP A 120 -5.28 13.45 2.41
N TYR A 121 -5.54 14.71 2.12
CA TYR A 121 -6.83 15.24 1.67
C TYR A 121 -6.66 15.90 0.31
N ILE A 122 -7.75 15.96 -0.46
CA ILE A 122 -7.81 16.64 -1.75
C ILE A 122 -9.00 17.60 -1.78
N ALA A 123 -8.81 18.72 -2.46
CA ALA A 123 -9.91 19.60 -2.87
C ALA A 123 -9.72 20.02 -4.33
N GLU A 124 -10.84 20.16 -5.04
CA GLU A 124 -10.88 20.77 -6.36
C GLU A 124 -11.17 22.28 -6.23
N ASN A 125 -10.57 23.10 -7.11
CA ASN A 125 -10.85 24.53 -7.14
C ASN A 125 -12.17 24.81 -7.84
N ASN A 126 -13.25 24.59 -7.09
CA ASN A 126 -14.65 24.79 -7.48
C ASN A 126 -15.23 26.00 -6.76
N LYS A 127 -16.53 26.26 -6.99
CA LYS A 127 -17.28 27.32 -6.27
C LYS A 127 -17.26 27.11 -4.75
N GLU A 128 -17.29 25.85 -4.30
CA GLU A 128 -17.17 25.45 -2.89
C GLU A 128 -15.96 24.53 -2.77
N ILE A 129 -14.99 24.94 -1.96
CA ILE A 129 -13.81 24.13 -1.67
C ILE A 129 -14.17 23.13 -0.58
N ASN A 130 -14.19 21.86 -0.94
CA ASN A 130 -14.45 20.76 0.00
C ASN A 130 -13.25 19.82 0.05
N LEU A 131 -12.60 19.71 1.22
CA LEU A 131 -11.51 18.79 1.48
C LEU A 131 -12.08 17.43 1.84
N VAL A 132 -11.81 16.43 1.01
CA VAL A 132 -12.17 15.03 1.25
C VAL A 132 -10.91 14.18 1.40
N PRO A 133 -10.93 13.04 2.13
CA PRO A 133 -9.80 12.12 2.17
C PRO A 133 -9.38 11.72 0.75
N LEU A 134 -8.08 11.79 0.47
CA LEU A 134 -7.53 11.49 -0.86
C LEU A 134 -7.82 10.05 -1.28
N GLU A 135 -7.68 9.11 -0.36
CA GLU A 135 -7.98 7.70 -0.60
C GLU A 135 -9.41 7.49 -1.07
N ASP A 136 -10.39 8.05 -0.35
CA ASP A 136 -11.80 7.94 -0.70
C ASP A 136 -12.09 8.54 -2.09
N TYR A 137 -11.48 9.70 -2.39
CA TYR A 137 -11.60 10.34 -3.69
C TYR A 137 -11.03 9.48 -4.83
N LEU A 138 -9.82 8.92 -4.63
CA LEU A 138 -9.16 8.09 -5.65
C LEU A 138 -9.92 6.78 -5.90
N LEU A 139 -10.47 6.17 -4.85
CA LEU A 139 -11.32 4.98 -4.94
C LEU A 139 -12.62 5.27 -5.69
N GLU A 140 -13.32 6.35 -5.35
CA GLU A 140 -14.56 6.76 -6.03
C GLU A 140 -14.36 6.98 -7.52
N LYS A 141 -13.21 7.53 -7.92
CA LYS A 141 -12.84 7.79 -9.32
C LYS A 141 -12.22 6.58 -10.03
N ASN A 142 -12.00 5.46 -9.35
CA ASN A 142 -11.29 4.29 -9.85
C ASN A 142 -9.86 4.59 -10.36
N TYR A 143 -9.17 5.53 -9.70
CA TYR A 143 -7.75 5.84 -9.96
C TYR A 143 -6.80 4.93 -9.20
N ILE A 144 -7.27 4.32 -8.11
CA ILE A 144 -6.61 3.25 -7.38
C ILE A 144 -7.59 2.10 -7.18
N ASP A 145 -7.07 0.92 -7.10
CA ASP A 145 -7.86 -0.22 -6.66
C ASP A 145 -8.20 -0.05 -5.18
N ALA A 146 -9.38 -0.54 -4.78
CA ALA A 146 -9.67 -0.65 -3.35
C ALA A 146 -8.47 -1.31 -2.68
N PRO A 147 -7.94 -0.74 -1.56
CA PRO A 147 -6.81 -1.35 -0.89
C PRO A 147 -7.16 -2.81 -0.70
N ALA A 148 -6.29 -3.68 -1.19
CA ALA A 148 -6.39 -5.09 -0.88
C ALA A 148 -6.68 -5.13 0.61
N LYS A 149 -7.82 -5.75 1.01
CA LYS A 149 -8.21 -5.85 2.43
C LYS A 149 -6.94 -6.09 3.22
N PRO A 150 -6.70 -5.35 4.32
CA PRO A 150 -5.43 -5.45 5.03
C PRO A 150 -5.09 -6.92 5.14
N TYR A 151 -3.89 -7.27 4.67
CA TYR A 151 -3.42 -8.65 4.58
C TYR A 151 -3.56 -9.25 5.98
N THR A 152 -4.56 -10.11 6.15
CA THR A 152 -4.90 -10.67 7.46
C THR A 152 -3.96 -11.82 7.79
N TYR A 153 -3.97 -12.27 9.04
CA TYR A 153 -3.24 -13.47 9.42
C TYR A 153 -3.71 -14.71 8.59
N GLU A 154 -5.00 -14.76 8.28
CA GLU A 154 -5.59 -15.79 7.42
C GLU A 154 -5.09 -15.69 5.98
N ASP A 155 -4.86 -14.48 5.47
CA ASP A 155 -4.26 -14.27 4.13
C ASP A 155 -2.81 -14.79 4.09
N GLU A 156 -2.02 -14.49 5.13
CA GLU A 156 -0.65 -15.01 5.25
C GLU A 156 -0.64 -16.54 5.30
N LEU A 157 -1.51 -17.10 6.12
CA LEU A 157 -1.61 -18.53 6.30
C LEU A 157 -2.11 -19.24 5.03
N ALA A 158 -3.07 -18.64 4.31
CA ALA A 158 -3.56 -19.16 3.03
C ALA A 158 -2.44 -19.20 1.96
N VAL A 159 -1.60 -18.15 1.88
CA VAL A 159 -0.45 -18.12 0.96
C VAL A 159 0.58 -19.19 1.32
N GLU A 160 0.87 -19.38 2.60
CA GLU A 160 1.81 -20.42 3.04
C GLU A 160 1.30 -21.81 2.72
N LEU A 161 0.00 -22.08 2.94
CA LEU A 161 -0.65 -23.34 2.60
C LEU A 161 -0.66 -23.61 1.10
N MET A 162 -1.00 -22.60 0.30
CA MET A 162 -0.97 -22.67 -1.17
C MET A 162 0.44 -22.99 -1.69
N ASN A 163 1.45 -22.30 -1.18
CA ASN A 163 2.83 -22.53 -1.59
C ASN A 163 3.28 -23.94 -1.20
N TYR A 164 2.96 -24.39 0.01
CA TYR A 164 3.26 -25.75 0.47
C TYR A 164 2.60 -26.80 -0.43
N ALA A 165 1.30 -26.68 -0.73
CA ALA A 165 0.56 -27.62 -1.59
C ALA A 165 1.20 -27.71 -2.98
N ARG A 166 1.54 -26.58 -3.58
CA ARG A 166 2.21 -26.51 -4.89
C ARG A 166 3.60 -27.17 -4.88
N ASP A 167 4.36 -26.98 -3.81
CA ASP A 167 5.72 -27.50 -3.71
C ASP A 167 5.75 -28.99 -3.31
N PHE A 168 4.72 -29.47 -2.58
CA PHE A 168 4.58 -30.86 -2.15
C PHE A 168 4.17 -31.78 -3.30
N ASP A 169 3.09 -31.45 -4.03
CA ASP A 169 2.68 -32.16 -5.25
C ASP A 169 2.23 -31.18 -6.36
N PRO A 170 3.17 -30.75 -7.21
CA PRO A 170 2.87 -29.80 -8.30
C PRO A 170 1.88 -30.34 -9.35
N TYR A 171 1.73 -31.66 -9.48
CA TYR A 171 0.81 -32.26 -10.43
C TYR A 171 -0.62 -32.26 -9.88
N GLU A 172 -0.81 -32.72 -8.65
CA GLU A 172 -2.11 -32.69 -7.97
C GLU A 172 -2.59 -31.25 -7.81
N TYR A 173 -1.70 -30.31 -7.44
CA TYR A 173 -2.03 -28.89 -7.35
C TYR A 173 -2.63 -28.33 -8.64
N LYS A 174 -2.00 -28.64 -9.81
CA LYS A 174 -2.48 -28.20 -11.13
C LYS A 174 -3.77 -28.90 -11.58
N ASP A 175 -4.02 -30.10 -11.09
CA ASP A 175 -5.24 -30.85 -11.41
C ASP A 175 -6.44 -30.28 -10.60
N ILE A 176 -6.20 -29.74 -9.40
CA ILE A 176 -7.23 -29.18 -8.52
C ILE A 176 -7.49 -27.71 -8.84
N TYR A 177 -6.45 -26.91 -9.03
CA TYR A 177 -6.57 -25.44 -9.16
C TYR A 177 -6.17 -24.97 -10.56
N SER A 178 -7.03 -24.13 -11.17
CA SER A 178 -6.78 -23.55 -12.48
C SER A 178 -5.71 -22.44 -12.46
N ASN A 179 -5.53 -21.78 -11.33
CA ASN A 179 -4.55 -20.72 -11.08
C ASN A 179 -4.31 -20.52 -9.58
N ASP A 180 -3.30 -19.73 -9.22
CA ASP A 180 -2.94 -19.45 -7.82
C ASP A 180 -4.02 -18.63 -7.07
N GLU A 181 -4.84 -17.83 -7.77
CA GLU A 181 -5.94 -17.08 -7.15
C GLU A 181 -7.05 -18.00 -6.66
N ASP A 182 -7.41 -19.01 -7.45
CA ASP A 182 -8.39 -20.03 -7.06
C ASP A 182 -7.90 -20.82 -5.84
N ALA A 183 -6.63 -21.24 -5.85
CA ALA A 183 -6.01 -21.94 -4.73
C ALA A 183 -5.97 -21.09 -3.44
N PHE A 184 -5.59 -19.83 -3.56
CA PHE A 184 -5.58 -18.89 -2.44
C PHE A 184 -6.97 -18.72 -1.83
N ASN A 185 -7.99 -18.51 -2.65
CA ASN A 185 -9.37 -18.32 -2.20
C ASN A 185 -9.91 -19.56 -1.51
N ASP A 186 -9.61 -20.76 -2.02
CA ASP A 186 -10.00 -22.03 -1.40
C ASP A 186 -9.31 -22.22 -0.04
N MET A 187 -7.99 -22.06 0.02
CA MET A 187 -7.23 -22.15 1.29
C MET A 187 -7.74 -21.15 2.31
N LYS A 188 -8.01 -19.91 1.91
CA LYS A 188 -8.56 -18.87 2.79
C LYS A 188 -9.97 -19.22 3.27
N HIS A 189 -10.82 -19.76 2.39
CA HIS A 189 -12.17 -20.20 2.78
C HIS A 189 -12.13 -21.28 3.86
N ASN A 190 -11.22 -22.23 3.74
CA ASN A 190 -11.05 -23.32 4.71
C ASN A 190 -10.48 -22.86 6.07
N LEU A 191 -10.04 -21.61 6.20
CA LEU A 191 -9.61 -21.00 7.46
C LEU A 191 -10.73 -20.27 8.22
N LEU A 192 -11.98 -20.24 7.68
CA LEU A 192 -13.08 -19.47 8.27
C LEU A 192 -13.82 -20.22 9.37
N THR A 193 -13.70 -21.54 9.44
CA THR A 193 -14.38 -22.36 10.46
C THR A 193 -13.41 -23.27 11.20
N SER A 194 -13.74 -23.61 12.45
CA SER A 194 -12.94 -24.54 13.26
C SER A 194 -12.89 -25.93 12.62
N LYS A 195 -14.01 -26.39 12.03
CA LYS A 195 -14.11 -27.68 11.35
C LYS A 195 -13.19 -27.78 10.15
N ASP A 196 -13.22 -26.79 9.26
CA ASP A 196 -12.43 -26.80 8.03
C ASP A 196 -10.93 -26.60 8.33
N THR A 197 -10.60 -25.74 9.28
CA THR A 197 -9.22 -25.60 9.80
C THR A 197 -8.70 -26.92 10.38
N SER A 198 -9.54 -27.69 11.11
CA SER A 198 -9.18 -29.02 11.60
C SER A 198 -8.89 -30.01 10.46
N ASN A 199 -9.71 -29.98 9.40
CA ASN A 199 -9.49 -30.82 8.21
C ASN A 199 -8.15 -30.51 7.53
N MET A 200 -7.73 -29.25 7.48
CA MET A 200 -6.43 -28.86 6.95
C MET A 200 -5.27 -29.38 7.81
N ILE A 201 -5.42 -29.42 9.13
CA ILE A 201 -4.43 -30.01 10.03
C ILE A 201 -4.30 -31.51 9.76
N ASP A 202 -5.42 -32.20 9.57
CA ASP A 202 -5.44 -33.63 9.25
C ASP A 202 -4.76 -33.90 7.89
N TRP A 203 -5.03 -33.06 6.88
CA TRP A 203 -4.37 -33.15 5.59
C TRP A 203 -2.85 -33.01 5.70
N LEU A 204 -2.34 -31.96 6.35
CA LEU A 204 -0.91 -31.77 6.56
C LEU A 204 -0.26 -32.89 7.39
N SER A 205 -1.02 -33.44 8.35
CA SER A 205 -0.53 -34.56 9.16
C SER A 205 -0.38 -35.83 8.33
N ASN A 206 -1.27 -36.04 7.35
CA ASN A 206 -1.12 -37.13 6.39
C ASN A 206 0.12 -36.95 5.50
N ASP A 207 0.36 -35.74 5.00
CA ASP A 207 1.54 -35.43 4.20
C ASP A 207 2.83 -35.66 4.98
N ILE A 208 2.87 -35.28 6.27
CA ILE A 208 4.00 -35.58 7.16
C ILE A 208 4.23 -37.10 7.25
N ASN A 209 3.18 -37.88 7.39
CA ASN A 209 3.29 -39.34 7.45
C ASN A 209 3.82 -39.92 6.12
N ILE A 210 3.35 -39.44 4.98
CA ILE A 210 3.85 -39.83 3.66
C ILE A 210 5.34 -39.50 3.53
N MET A 211 5.73 -38.27 3.87
CA MET A 211 7.15 -37.86 3.82
C MET A 211 8.02 -38.73 4.74
N ALA A 212 7.55 -39.04 5.95
CA ALA A 212 8.31 -39.83 6.91
C ALA A 212 8.48 -41.30 6.51
N THR A 213 7.52 -41.86 5.75
CA THR A 213 7.48 -43.30 5.42
C THR A 213 7.90 -43.61 3.99
N GLU A 214 7.66 -42.71 3.05
CA GLU A 214 7.79 -42.96 1.60
C GLU A 214 8.85 -42.10 0.91
N LYS A 215 9.32 -41.03 1.53
CA LYS A 215 10.26 -40.09 0.95
C LYS A 215 11.63 -40.15 1.62
N ASP A 216 12.66 -39.77 0.87
CA ASP A 216 14.01 -39.66 1.38
C ASP A 216 14.22 -38.28 2.05
N LEU A 217 14.17 -38.25 3.37
CA LEU A 217 14.42 -37.04 4.16
C LEU A 217 15.90 -36.59 4.17
N SER A 218 16.79 -37.35 3.54
CA SER A 218 18.16 -36.85 3.27
C SER A 218 18.19 -35.84 2.12
N ASP A 219 17.16 -35.83 1.25
CA ASP A 219 16.95 -34.76 0.28
C ASP A 219 16.61 -33.46 0.99
N LYS A 220 17.37 -32.40 0.70
CA LYS A 220 17.21 -31.10 1.35
C LYS A 220 15.82 -30.50 1.09
N ASN A 221 15.30 -30.62 -0.12
CA ASN A 221 13.98 -30.06 -0.46
C ASN A 221 12.89 -30.78 0.31
N MET A 222 12.96 -32.10 0.43
CA MET A 222 12.01 -32.91 1.20
C MET A 222 12.09 -32.61 2.70
N ALA A 223 13.30 -32.45 3.25
CA ALA A 223 13.50 -32.03 4.64
C ALA A 223 12.95 -30.62 4.93
N ASP A 224 13.04 -29.71 3.97
CA ASP A 224 12.48 -28.34 4.10
C ASP A 224 10.95 -28.36 4.02
N LEU A 225 10.33 -29.14 3.13
CA LEU A 225 8.87 -29.35 3.07
C LEU A 225 8.33 -29.98 4.36
N PHE A 226 9.03 -30.95 4.91
CA PHE A 226 8.67 -31.57 6.19
C PHE A 226 8.63 -30.54 7.33
N LYS A 227 9.61 -29.63 7.40
CA LYS A 227 9.62 -28.54 8.37
C LYS A 227 8.51 -27.53 8.13
N GLN A 228 8.22 -27.21 6.86
CA GLN A 228 7.12 -26.31 6.52
C GLN A 228 5.77 -26.88 6.99
N ALA A 229 5.50 -28.16 6.72
CA ALA A 229 4.26 -28.82 7.18
C ALA A 229 4.10 -28.74 8.71
N PHE A 230 5.16 -29.02 9.49
CA PHE A 230 5.12 -28.88 10.95
C PHE A 230 4.84 -27.44 11.41
N ASN A 231 5.46 -26.46 10.78
CA ASN A 231 5.23 -25.06 11.10
C ASN A 231 3.78 -24.65 10.80
N LEU A 232 3.25 -25.07 9.66
CA LEU A 232 1.87 -24.82 9.25
C LEU A 232 0.87 -25.46 10.24
N ILE A 233 1.08 -26.70 10.65
CA ILE A 233 0.24 -27.34 11.68
C ILE A 233 0.24 -26.55 12.99
N ASN A 234 1.39 -26.04 13.42
CA ASN A 234 1.47 -25.24 14.63
C ASN A 234 0.69 -23.92 14.49
N LYS A 235 0.79 -23.25 13.34
CA LYS A 235 0.03 -22.02 13.05
C LYS A 235 -1.47 -22.29 12.99
N LEU A 236 -1.89 -23.36 12.30
CA LEU A 236 -3.29 -23.77 12.21
C LEU A 236 -3.88 -24.14 13.59
N ASN A 237 -3.14 -24.82 14.45
CA ASN A 237 -3.57 -25.11 15.81
C ASN A 237 -3.73 -23.83 16.67
N GLN A 238 -2.94 -22.78 16.42
CA GLN A 238 -3.13 -21.49 17.08
C GLN A 238 -4.38 -20.78 16.57
N HIS A 239 -4.58 -20.78 15.26
CA HIS A 239 -5.76 -20.21 14.61
C HIS A 239 -7.04 -20.93 15.03
N LEU A 240 -7.05 -22.24 15.05
CA LEU A 240 -8.17 -23.08 15.50
C LEU A 240 -8.64 -22.69 16.91
N LYS A 241 -7.70 -22.46 17.85
CA LYS A 241 -8.06 -22.02 19.20
C LYS A 241 -8.72 -20.64 19.26
N VAL A 242 -8.46 -19.78 18.28
CA VAL A 242 -9.12 -18.47 18.16
C VAL A 242 -10.55 -18.69 17.67
N LEU A 243 -10.73 -19.45 16.60
CA LEU A 243 -12.04 -19.77 16.02
C LEU A 243 -12.97 -20.45 17.04
N GLU A 244 -12.49 -21.46 17.76
CA GLU A 244 -13.28 -22.16 18.79
C GLU A 244 -13.75 -21.22 19.91
N LYS A 245 -12.97 -20.20 20.26
CA LYS A 245 -13.36 -19.19 21.26
C LYS A 245 -14.39 -18.21 20.72
N GLU A 246 -14.34 -17.90 19.43
CA GLU A 246 -15.29 -17.01 18.77
C GLU A 246 -16.63 -17.71 18.57
N GLU A 247 -16.62 -18.94 18.05
CA GLU A 247 -17.81 -19.79 17.86
C GLU A 247 -18.54 -20.06 19.19
N THR A 248 -17.81 -20.26 20.30
CA THR A 248 -18.43 -20.43 21.64
C THR A 248 -19.12 -19.18 22.16
N LYS A 249 -18.62 -17.96 21.82
CA LYS A 249 -19.26 -16.70 22.22
C LYS A 249 -20.55 -16.41 21.46
N GLU A 250 -20.65 -16.85 20.21
CA GLU A 250 -21.86 -16.66 19.39
C GLU A 250 -23.01 -17.56 19.84
N VAL A 251 -22.74 -18.69 20.51
CA VAL A 251 -23.75 -19.62 21.02
C VAL A 251 -24.34 -19.14 22.36
N ASP A 252 -23.62 -18.31 23.11
CA ASP A 252 -24.01 -17.78 24.42
C ASP A 252 -24.80 -16.44 24.34
N LEU A 253 -25.12 -15.94 23.13
CA LEU A 253 -25.92 -14.73 22.84
C LEU A 253 -27.27 -15.11 22.23
#